data_35a0696d3d3a59da04472dd05fe30790
#
_entry.id   35a0696d3d3a59da04472dd05fe30790
#
_cell.length_a   1.000
_cell.length_b   1.000
_cell.length_c   1.000
_cell.angle_alpha   90.00
_cell.angle_beta   90.00
_cell.angle_gamma   90.00
#
_symmetry.space_group_name_H-M   'P 1'
#
loop_
_entity.id
_entity.type
_entity.pdbx_description
1 polymer ?
#
loop_
_entity_poly.entity_id
_entity_poly.type
_entity_poly.pdbx_seq_one_letter_code
_entity_poly.pdbx_strand_id
1 'polypeptide(L)'
;MSLEKELETGLQASKAYEAVKDRLDIMKDEIHKRWEDSATDDIDGRDQAYLMLKAIKQLEQSLKRDIDTAKLAKIQLEKENG
;
A
#
# COMPACT_ATOMS: atom_id res chain seq x y z
N MET A 1 -6.86 10.25 19.61
CA MET A 1 -7.22 10.70 18.26
C MET A 1 -8.72 10.64 18.09
N SER A 2 -9.30 11.58 17.37
CA SER A 2 -10.73 11.60 17.13
C SER A 2 -11.10 10.69 15.97
N LEU A 3 -12.35 10.21 15.94
CA LEU A 3 -12.85 9.39 14.85
C LEU A 3 -12.90 10.16 13.53
N GLU A 4 -13.20 11.46 13.58
CA GLU A 4 -13.20 12.32 12.39
C GLU A 4 -11.82 12.41 11.78
N LYS A 5 -10.78 12.49 12.60
CA LYS A 5 -9.40 12.56 12.13
C LYS A 5 -8.97 11.24 11.49
N GLU A 6 -9.35 10.11 12.08
CA GLU A 6 -9.09 8.79 11.50
C GLU A 6 -9.80 8.62 10.15
N LEU A 7 -11.03 9.10 10.06
CA LEU A 7 -11.81 9.06 8.82
C LEU A 7 -11.16 9.90 7.73
N GLU A 8 -10.71 11.11 8.07
CA GLU A 8 -10.01 12.00 7.13
C GLU A 8 -8.72 11.38 6.63
N THR A 9 -7.92 10.81 7.54
CA THR A 9 -6.67 10.11 7.18
C THR A 9 -6.95 8.95 6.22
N GLY A 10 -8.00 8.17 6.48
CA GLY A 10 -8.38 7.06 5.62
C GLY A 10 -8.87 7.50 4.25
N LEU A 11 -9.62 8.61 4.17
CA LEU A 11 -10.05 9.16 2.90
C LEU A 11 -8.87 9.62 2.06
N GLN A 12 -7.88 10.27 2.68
CA GLN A 12 -6.66 10.67 2.01
C GLN A 12 -5.86 9.46 1.54
N ALA A 13 -5.75 8.42 2.36
CA ALA A 13 -5.07 7.18 2.01
C ALA A 13 -5.76 6.47 0.85
N SER A 14 -7.09 6.45 0.84
CA SER A 14 -7.88 5.85 -0.23
C SER A 14 -7.65 6.55 -1.56
N LYS A 15 -7.65 7.88 -1.57
CA LYS A 15 -7.38 8.67 -2.77
C LYS A 15 -5.95 8.44 -3.26
N ALA A 16 -4.99 8.42 -2.33
CA ALA A 16 -3.59 8.17 -2.67
C ALA A 16 -3.41 6.77 -3.26
N TYR A 17 -4.05 5.76 -2.67
CA TYR A 17 -3.99 4.38 -3.15
C TYR A 17 -4.57 4.27 -4.56
N GLU A 18 -5.76 4.85 -4.81
CA GLU A 18 -6.38 4.84 -6.13
C GLU A 18 -5.52 5.54 -7.18
N ALA A 19 -4.87 6.64 -6.79
CA ALA A 19 -4.05 7.41 -7.72
C ALA A 19 -2.78 6.67 -8.13
N VAL A 20 -2.21 5.83 -7.26
CA VAL A 20 -0.92 5.18 -7.48
C VAL A 20 -0.99 3.68 -7.67
N LYS A 21 -2.13 3.04 -7.43
CA LYS A 21 -2.21 1.58 -7.43
C LYS A 21 -1.80 0.96 -8.77
N ASP A 22 -2.23 1.54 -9.88
CA ASP A 22 -1.86 1.04 -11.20
C ASP A 22 -0.36 1.19 -11.42
N ARG A 23 0.21 2.30 -10.97
CA ARG A 23 1.64 2.54 -11.06
C ARG A 23 2.42 1.56 -10.17
N LEU A 24 1.93 1.28 -8.98
CA LEU A 24 2.55 0.29 -8.09
C LEU A 24 2.51 -1.11 -8.69
N ASP A 25 1.40 -1.47 -9.33
CA ASP A 25 1.27 -2.77 -10.00
C ASP A 25 2.26 -2.89 -11.17
N ILE A 26 2.41 -1.82 -11.97
CA ILE A 26 3.38 -1.77 -13.05
C ILE A 26 4.81 -1.92 -12.49
N MET A 27 5.12 -1.22 -11.42
CA MET A 27 6.44 -1.30 -10.78
C MET A 27 6.73 -2.69 -10.25
N LYS A 28 5.74 -3.36 -9.64
CA LYS A 28 5.90 -4.74 -9.17
C LYS A 28 6.18 -5.69 -10.33
N ASP A 29 5.44 -5.55 -11.42
CA ASP A 29 5.64 -6.38 -12.61
C ASP A 29 7.02 -6.16 -13.22
N GLU A 30 7.49 -4.91 -13.31
CA GLU A 30 8.82 -4.58 -13.79
C GLU A 30 9.91 -5.19 -12.91
N ILE A 31 9.74 -5.16 -11.59
CA ILE A 31 10.69 -5.73 -10.63
C ILE A 31 10.72 -7.26 -10.78
N HIS A 32 9.56 -7.91 -10.87
CA HIS A 32 9.48 -9.35 -11.08
C HIS A 32 10.14 -9.77 -12.39
N LYS A 33 9.90 -9.04 -13.47
CA LYS A 33 10.50 -9.30 -14.76
C LYS A 33 12.03 -9.17 -14.72
N ARG A 34 12.49 -8.11 -14.07
CA ARG A 34 13.94 -7.90 -13.89
C ARG A 34 14.56 -9.05 -13.09
N TRP A 35 13.86 -9.52 -12.06
CA TRP A 35 14.33 -10.63 -11.24
C TRP A 35 14.40 -11.93 -12.05
N GLU A 36 13.35 -12.20 -12.84
CA GLU A 36 13.29 -13.39 -13.71
C GLU A 36 14.40 -13.35 -14.79
N ASP A 37 14.66 -12.18 -15.34
CA ASP A 37 15.67 -12.00 -16.41
C ASP A 37 17.08 -11.90 -15.86
N SER A 38 17.27 -11.80 -14.54
CA SER A 38 18.60 -11.69 -13.94
C SER A 38 19.34 -13.01 -14.02
N ALA A 39 20.69 -12.92 -14.16
CA ALA A 39 21.54 -14.10 -14.11
C ALA A 39 21.47 -14.76 -12.72
N THR A 40 21.59 -16.09 -12.67
CA THR A 40 21.50 -16.83 -11.41
C THR A 40 22.58 -16.45 -10.41
N ASP A 41 23.71 -15.89 -10.88
CA ASP A 41 24.82 -15.43 -10.05
C ASP A 41 24.75 -13.94 -9.72
N ASP A 42 23.72 -13.22 -10.20
CA ASP A 42 23.50 -11.80 -9.87
C ASP A 42 22.78 -11.67 -8.53
N ILE A 43 23.48 -12.00 -7.46
CA ILE A 43 22.94 -11.99 -6.11
C ILE A 43 22.54 -10.57 -5.68
N ASP A 44 23.38 -9.58 -5.95
CA ASP A 44 23.14 -8.19 -5.56
C ASP A 44 21.92 -7.62 -6.28
N GLY A 45 21.77 -7.88 -7.57
CA GLY A 45 20.59 -7.45 -8.33
C GLY A 45 19.30 -8.06 -7.83
N ARG A 46 19.34 -9.35 -7.48
CA ARG A 46 18.19 -10.07 -6.91
C ARG A 46 17.82 -9.55 -5.53
N ASP A 47 18.81 -9.28 -4.68
CA ASP A 47 18.59 -8.73 -3.34
C ASP A 47 17.97 -7.35 -3.43
N GLN A 48 18.44 -6.49 -4.34
CA GLN A 48 17.86 -5.18 -4.57
C GLN A 48 16.40 -5.27 -5.02
N ALA A 49 16.09 -6.16 -5.96
CA ALA A 49 14.73 -6.37 -6.46
C ALA A 49 13.82 -6.84 -5.33
N TYR A 50 14.29 -7.75 -4.48
CA TYR A 50 13.55 -8.23 -3.33
C TYR A 50 13.23 -7.10 -2.34
N LEU A 51 14.23 -6.27 -2.01
CA LEU A 51 14.07 -5.16 -1.09
C LEU A 51 13.11 -4.11 -1.64
N MET A 52 13.18 -3.81 -2.93
CA MET A 52 12.27 -2.86 -3.58
C MET A 52 10.83 -3.38 -3.54
N LEU A 53 10.63 -4.65 -3.86
CA LEU A 53 9.31 -5.28 -3.82
C LEU A 53 8.73 -5.26 -2.40
N LYS A 54 9.56 -5.56 -1.40
CA LYS A 54 9.17 -5.52 0.00
C LYS A 54 8.76 -4.12 0.43
N ALA A 55 9.49 -3.09 0.00
CA ALA A 55 9.15 -1.69 0.30
C ALA A 55 7.80 -1.30 -0.31
N ILE A 56 7.54 -1.70 -1.55
CA ILE A 56 6.26 -1.44 -2.22
C ILE A 56 5.11 -2.11 -1.46
N LYS A 57 5.28 -3.36 -1.05
CA LYS A 57 4.27 -4.09 -0.29
C LYS A 57 4.01 -3.44 1.07
N GLN A 58 5.03 -2.94 1.75
CA GLN A 58 4.87 -2.22 3.01
C GLN A 58 4.08 -0.93 2.83
N LEU A 59 4.33 -0.19 1.75
CA LEU A 59 3.57 1.01 1.42
C LEU A 59 2.09 0.68 1.19
N GLU A 60 1.81 -0.35 0.39
CA GLU A 60 0.44 -0.80 0.14
C GLU A 60 -0.28 -1.19 1.43
N GLN A 61 0.39 -1.93 2.30
CA GLN A 61 -0.17 -2.35 3.59
C GLN A 61 -0.48 -1.16 4.49
N SER A 62 0.41 -0.16 4.50
CA SER A 62 0.20 1.07 5.28
C SER A 62 -1.05 1.82 4.81
N LEU A 63 -1.20 1.99 3.49
CA LEU A 63 -2.38 2.66 2.91
C LEU A 63 -3.66 1.87 3.21
N LYS A 64 -3.63 0.56 3.05
CA LYS A 64 -4.78 -0.31 3.35
C LYS A 64 -5.17 -0.26 4.81
N ARG A 65 -4.20 -0.21 5.71
CA ARG A 65 -4.45 -0.08 7.16
C ARG A 65 -5.19 1.20 7.47
N ASP A 66 -4.77 2.32 6.89
CA ASP A 66 -5.42 3.61 7.11
C ASP A 66 -6.84 3.60 6.55
N ILE A 67 -7.06 2.97 5.41
CA ILE A 67 -8.39 2.80 4.82
C ILE A 67 -9.29 1.96 5.74
N ASP A 68 -8.78 0.85 6.26
CA ASP A 68 -9.54 -0.04 7.14
C ASP A 68 -9.87 0.65 8.46
N THR A 69 -8.94 1.42 9.03
CA THR A 69 -9.17 2.22 10.22
C THR A 69 -10.31 3.23 9.99
N ALA A 70 -10.32 3.88 8.83
CA ALA A 70 -11.38 4.83 8.48
C ALA A 70 -12.74 4.14 8.34
N LYS A 71 -12.78 2.94 7.78
CA LYS A 71 -14.04 2.17 7.68
C LYS A 71 -14.61 1.85 9.06
N LEU A 72 -13.76 1.46 10.00
CA LEU A 72 -14.18 1.19 11.37
C LEU A 72 -14.67 2.46 12.06
N ALA A 73 -13.97 3.58 11.88
CA ALA A 73 -14.36 4.87 12.43
C ALA A 73 -15.72 5.32 11.88
N LYS A 74 -15.96 5.12 10.58
CA LYS A 74 -17.24 5.45 9.95
C LYS A 74 -18.40 4.64 10.56
N ILE A 75 -18.20 3.33 10.73
CA ILE A 75 -19.20 2.44 11.34
C ILE A 75 -19.53 2.90 12.75
N GLN A 76 -18.51 3.26 13.54
CA GLN A 76 -18.68 3.71 14.90
C GLN A 76 -19.45 5.04 14.96
N LEU A 77 -19.13 6.00 14.09
CA LEU A 77 -19.84 7.27 14.01
C LEU A 77 -21.30 7.07 13.62
N GLU A 78 -21.60 6.18 12.68
CA GLU A 78 -22.96 5.86 12.27
C GLU A 78 -23.76 5.25 13.43
N LYS A 79 -23.15 4.40 14.24
CA LYS A 79 -23.80 3.83 15.44
C LYS A 79 -24.11 4.89 16.50
N GLU A 80 -23.19 5.84 16.70
CA GLU A 80 -23.39 6.94 17.66
C GLU A 80 -24.51 7.90 17.23
N ASN A 81 -24.66 8.09 15.93
CA ASN A 81 -25.65 9.02 15.36
C ASN A 81 -26.98 8.34 15.04
N GLY A 82 -27.02 7.04 15.08
CA GLY A 82 -28.21 6.26 14.80
C GLY A 82 -28.94 5.85 16.03
#